data_661bca96cc72d8faf08db6254a0c3602
#
_entry.id   661bca96cc72d8faf08db6254a0c3602
#
_cell.length_a   1.000
_cell.length_b   1.000
_cell.length_c   1.000
_cell.angle_alpha   90.00
_cell.angle_beta   90.00
_cell.angle_gamma   90.00
#
_symmetry.space_group_name_H-M   'P 1'
#
loop_
_entity.id
_entity.type
_entity.pdbx_description
1 polymer ?
#
loop_
_entity_poly.entity_id
_entity_poly.type
_entity_poly.pdbx_seq_one_letter_code
_entity_poly.pdbx_strand_id
1 'polypeptide(L)'
;RPDASDIAKRMLEWAEKENAFENNILGPTSKVALANFRDGVDASAITNKALSNGSSMRIAPIGCLFTPDQRKELIDYVYGVSKATHTSDVTIAGAAMIAEGVASAIVNDDFEQVLSDILSVEEAGYEKGCETFSPRLAERVKIGVQIAKEYADDEDAFSKKIYDVIGAGVGIIESVPAAVSIAYYTQDPNKCCLMCANLGGDTDTIGAMATAICGAFVGYSKINPEYTELLRVQNPETDFEEYINILEKGRELLGCGR
;
A
#
# COMPACT_ATOMS: atom_id res chain seq x y z
N ARG A 1 7.89 -16.11 10.18
CA ARG A 1 6.95 -14.99 10.44
C ARG A 1 7.76 -13.72 10.64
N PRO A 2 7.26 -12.56 10.20
CA PRO A 2 7.94 -11.29 10.43
C PRO A 2 8.14 -11.03 11.93
N ASP A 3 9.33 -10.53 12.28
CA ASP A 3 9.62 -10.05 13.63
C ASP A 3 9.45 -8.53 13.67
N ALA A 4 8.43 -8.05 14.39
CA ALA A 4 8.12 -6.64 14.47
C ALA A 4 9.25 -5.80 15.08
N SER A 5 10.06 -6.38 15.98
CA SER A 5 11.20 -5.70 16.58
C SER A 5 12.36 -5.53 15.59
N ASP A 6 12.65 -6.57 14.78
CA ASP A 6 13.65 -6.48 13.70
C ASP A 6 13.23 -5.46 12.64
N ILE A 7 11.94 -5.46 12.28
CA ILE A 7 11.37 -4.49 11.33
C ILE A 7 11.47 -3.06 11.87
N ALA A 8 11.07 -2.83 13.12
CA ALA A 8 11.18 -1.51 13.76
C ALA A 8 12.63 -1.03 13.80
N LYS A 9 13.59 -1.92 14.13
CA LYS A 9 15.02 -1.63 14.14
C LYS A 9 15.51 -1.20 12.75
N ARG A 10 15.18 -1.95 11.69
CA ARG A 10 15.57 -1.61 10.30
C ARG A 10 14.95 -0.31 9.82
N MET A 11 13.68 -0.08 10.17
CA MET A 11 13.02 1.20 9.88
C MET A 11 13.70 2.37 10.61
N LEU A 12 14.12 2.17 11.84
CA LEU A 12 14.84 3.19 12.62
C LEU A 12 16.22 3.47 12.02
N GLU A 13 16.99 2.44 11.67
CA GLU A 13 18.30 2.56 11.00
C GLU A 13 18.18 3.35 9.69
N TRP A 14 17.14 3.05 8.87
CA TRP A 14 16.83 3.83 7.67
C TRP A 14 16.46 5.28 8.01
N ALA A 15 15.59 5.49 9.00
CA ALA A 15 15.14 6.82 9.37
C ALA A 15 16.27 7.71 9.90
N GLU A 16 17.24 7.13 10.58
CA GLU A 16 18.45 7.82 11.04
C GLU A 16 19.39 8.14 9.86
N LYS A 17 19.62 7.18 8.96
CA LYS A 17 20.43 7.38 7.74
C LYS A 17 19.91 8.53 6.90
N GLU A 18 18.59 8.61 6.69
CA GLU A 18 17.93 9.62 5.86
C GLU A 18 17.58 10.92 6.61
N ASN A 19 17.96 11.05 7.90
CA ASN A 19 17.52 12.14 8.77
C ASN A 19 16.00 12.36 8.74
N ALA A 20 15.24 11.26 8.68
CA ALA A 20 13.81 11.28 8.40
C ALA A 20 12.96 11.92 9.50
N PHE A 21 13.48 11.99 10.74
CA PHE A 21 12.83 12.67 11.85
C PHE A 21 12.85 14.20 11.69
N GLU A 22 13.98 14.77 11.26
CA GLU A 22 14.21 16.19 11.08
C GLU A 22 13.64 16.69 9.76
N ASN A 23 13.78 15.89 8.71
CA ASN A 23 13.32 16.23 7.34
C ASN A 23 11.82 16.00 7.15
N ASN A 24 11.10 15.61 8.20
CA ASN A 24 9.65 15.37 8.18
C ASN A 24 9.20 14.34 7.11
N ILE A 25 10.04 13.32 6.85
CA ILE A 25 9.76 12.25 5.89
C ILE A 25 8.81 11.20 6.50
N LEU A 26 8.89 11.00 7.83
CA LEU A 26 8.05 10.05 8.53
C LEU A 26 6.64 10.60 8.73
N GLY A 27 5.63 9.81 8.38
CA GLY A 27 4.25 10.08 8.77
C GLY A 27 4.07 10.12 10.30
N PRO A 28 3.02 10.80 10.81
CA PRO A 28 2.90 11.11 12.24
C PRO A 28 2.92 9.86 13.14
N THR A 29 2.21 8.81 12.77
CA THR A 29 2.16 7.57 13.56
C THR A 29 3.51 6.85 13.56
N SER A 30 4.16 6.72 12.40
CA SER A 30 5.47 6.07 12.29
C SER A 30 6.54 6.85 13.06
N LYS A 31 6.52 8.18 13.01
CA LYS A 31 7.46 9.05 13.74
C LYS A 31 7.42 8.77 15.24
N VAL A 32 6.23 8.77 15.83
CA VAL A 32 6.05 8.51 17.27
C VAL A 32 6.37 7.06 17.62
N ALA A 33 5.90 6.09 16.83
CA ALA A 33 6.15 4.68 17.10
C ALA A 33 7.65 4.33 17.08
N LEU A 34 8.40 4.83 16.10
CA LEU A 34 9.84 4.60 15.99
C LEU A 34 10.62 5.34 17.07
N ALA A 35 10.23 6.56 17.46
CA ALA A 35 10.83 7.27 18.60
C ALA A 35 10.63 6.47 19.89
N ASN A 36 9.42 5.99 20.16
CA ASN A 36 9.14 5.17 21.33
C ASN A 36 9.95 3.86 21.31
N PHE A 37 10.07 3.21 20.16
CA PHE A 37 10.89 2.00 20.01
C PHE A 37 12.36 2.27 20.35
N ARG A 38 12.93 3.36 19.83
CA ARG A 38 14.30 3.80 20.13
C ARG A 38 14.52 4.03 21.62
N ASP A 39 13.53 4.63 22.28
CA ASP A 39 13.61 5.01 23.70
C ASP A 39 13.17 3.86 24.64
N GLY A 40 12.85 2.67 24.10
CA GLY A 40 12.38 1.51 24.86
C GLY A 40 11.00 1.67 25.50
N VAL A 41 10.18 2.58 24.94
CA VAL A 41 8.82 2.91 25.41
C VAL A 41 7.78 2.15 24.58
N ASP A 42 6.74 1.64 25.23
CA ASP A 42 5.62 0.99 24.53
C ASP A 42 4.86 1.99 23.65
N ALA A 43 4.72 1.65 22.36
CA ALA A 43 4.04 2.48 21.37
C ALA A 43 2.56 2.08 21.19
N SER A 44 2.04 1.08 21.89
CA SER A 44 0.70 0.51 21.67
C SER A 44 -0.43 1.55 21.78
N ALA A 45 -0.30 2.52 22.67
CA ALA A 45 -1.28 3.61 22.82
C ALA A 45 -1.48 4.44 21.53
N ILE A 46 -0.47 4.50 20.67
CA ILE A 46 -0.49 5.22 19.39
C ILE A 46 -0.78 4.26 18.24
N THR A 47 -0.08 3.13 18.16
CA THR A 47 -0.20 2.19 17.05
C THR A 47 -1.58 1.54 16.98
N ASN A 48 -2.21 1.26 18.13
CA ASN A 48 -3.57 0.69 18.21
C ASN A 48 -4.68 1.65 17.77
N LYS A 49 -4.38 2.94 17.67
CA LYS A 49 -5.32 3.99 17.25
C LYS A 49 -4.89 4.66 15.94
N ALA A 50 -3.93 4.06 15.24
CA ALA A 50 -3.44 4.60 13.98
C ALA A 50 -4.56 4.67 12.94
N LEU A 51 -4.66 5.79 12.25
CA LEU A 51 -5.63 6.02 11.17
C LEU A 51 -4.93 6.49 9.87
N SER A 52 -3.60 6.59 9.89
CA SER A 52 -2.81 6.98 8.72
C SER A 52 -2.46 5.77 7.85
N ASN A 53 -2.11 6.04 6.61
CA ASN A 53 -1.83 5.04 5.58
C ASN A 53 -0.41 4.46 5.59
N GLY A 54 0.40 4.78 6.60
CA GLY A 54 1.82 4.40 6.63
C GLY A 54 2.11 2.90 6.59
N SER A 55 1.17 2.02 6.96
CA SER A 55 1.30 0.58 6.73
C SER A 55 1.04 0.20 5.27
N SER A 56 -0.01 0.77 4.66
CA SER A 56 -0.44 0.44 3.31
C SER A 56 0.52 0.94 2.24
N MET A 57 1.13 2.13 2.41
CA MET A 57 2.02 2.72 1.41
C MET A 57 3.29 1.90 1.13
N ARG A 58 3.71 1.06 2.08
CA ARG A 58 4.94 0.25 1.99
C ARG A 58 4.69 -1.25 1.83
N ILE A 59 3.43 -1.67 1.69
CA ILE A 59 3.07 -3.07 1.79
C ILE A 59 3.15 -3.83 0.45
N ALA A 60 3.19 -3.13 -0.67
CA ALA A 60 3.18 -3.74 -2.00
C ALA A 60 4.21 -4.88 -2.19
N PRO A 61 5.47 -4.77 -1.70
CA PRO A 61 6.43 -5.87 -1.79
C PRO A 61 5.97 -7.16 -1.09
N ILE A 62 5.15 -7.06 -0.06
CA ILE A 62 4.59 -8.23 0.63
C ILE A 62 3.58 -8.95 -0.27
N GLY A 63 2.78 -8.22 -1.04
CA GLY A 63 1.89 -8.80 -2.04
C GLY A 63 2.64 -9.65 -3.07
N CYS A 64 3.85 -9.26 -3.45
CA CYS A 64 4.69 -10.05 -4.36
C CYS A 64 5.11 -11.43 -3.81
N LEU A 65 5.02 -11.65 -2.50
CA LEU A 65 5.46 -12.90 -1.86
C LEU A 65 4.38 -13.98 -1.82
N PHE A 66 3.13 -13.66 -2.12
CA PHE A 66 1.98 -14.55 -1.95
C PHE A 66 1.16 -14.66 -3.24
N THR A 67 0.28 -15.64 -3.25
CA THR A 67 -0.76 -15.83 -4.28
C THR A 67 -2.14 -15.73 -3.61
N PRO A 68 -3.24 -15.46 -4.35
CA PRO A 68 -4.57 -15.25 -3.75
C PRO A 68 -5.15 -16.45 -2.98
N ASP A 69 -4.67 -17.66 -3.23
CA ASP A 69 -5.01 -18.86 -2.46
C ASP A 69 -4.35 -18.91 -1.07
N GLN A 70 -3.35 -18.07 -0.82
CA GLN A 70 -2.62 -17.94 0.45
C GLN A 70 -3.05 -16.73 1.27
N ARG A 71 -4.31 -16.27 1.12
CA ARG A 71 -4.83 -15.04 1.77
C ARG A 71 -4.63 -14.99 3.27
N LYS A 72 -4.81 -16.11 3.96
CA LYS A 72 -4.64 -16.17 5.41
C LYS A 72 -3.19 -15.89 5.80
N GLU A 73 -2.25 -16.50 5.11
CA GLU A 73 -0.82 -16.33 5.32
C GLU A 73 -0.40 -14.90 4.98
N LEU A 74 -0.92 -14.35 3.87
CA LEU A 74 -0.70 -12.96 3.47
C LEU A 74 -1.15 -12.00 4.58
N ILE A 75 -2.38 -12.14 5.10
CA ILE A 75 -2.92 -11.26 6.15
C ILE A 75 -2.10 -11.39 7.44
N ASP A 76 -1.70 -12.61 7.83
CA ASP A 76 -0.85 -12.84 8.99
C ASP A 76 0.53 -12.18 8.82
N TYR A 77 1.05 -12.19 7.59
CA TYR A 77 2.33 -11.55 7.28
C TYR A 77 2.23 -10.03 7.27
N VAL A 78 1.17 -9.49 6.63
CA VAL A 78 0.83 -8.05 6.65
C VAL A 78 0.72 -7.52 8.07
N TYR A 79 -0.01 -8.22 8.93
CA TYR A 79 -0.12 -7.86 10.35
C TYR A 79 1.25 -7.81 11.02
N GLY A 80 2.07 -8.85 10.83
CA GLY A 80 3.42 -8.92 11.40
C GLY A 80 4.31 -7.75 10.99
N VAL A 81 4.29 -7.38 9.70
CA VAL A 81 5.08 -6.26 9.15
C VAL A 81 4.55 -4.91 9.61
N SER A 82 3.23 -4.76 9.69
CA SER A 82 2.59 -3.50 10.09
C SER A 82 2.75 -3.19 11.58
N LYS A 83 2.87 -4.22 12.41
CA LYS A 83 2.86 -4.15 13.87
C LYS A 83 3.91 -3.22 14.47
N ALA A 84 5.00 -2.97 13.75
CA ALA A 84 6.04 -2.03 14.18
C ALA A 84 5.51 -0.59 14.38
N THR A 85 4.45 -0.19 13.63
CA THR A 85 3.95 1.19 13.63
C THR A 85 2.43 1.33 13.59
N HIS A 86 1.70 0.33 13.08
CA HIS A 86 0.24 0.39 12.84
C HIS A 86 -0.40 -0.94 13.22
N THR A 87 -1.28 -0.91 14.20
CA THR A 87 -1.94 -2.11 14.75
C THR A 87 -3.46 -1.96 14.84
N SER A 88 -4.03 -0.83 14.39
CA SER A 88 -5.48 -0.67 14.34
C SER A 88 -6.10 -1.56 13.25
N ASP A 89 -7.35 -1.92 13.44
CA ASP A 89 -8.15 -2.74 12.53
C ASP A 89 -8.17 -2.18 11.10
N VAL A 90 -8.51 -0.91 10.93
CA VAL A 90 -8.59 -0.25 9.63
C VAL A 90 -7.23 -0.18 8.92
N THR A 91 -6.12 -0.02 9.67
CA THR A 91 -4.78 0.03 9.05
C THR A 91 -4.29 -1.34 8.61
N ILE A 92 -4.65 -2.39 9.34
CA ILE A 92 -4.34 -3.77 8.91
C ILE A 92 -5.21 -4.17 7.72
N ALA A 93 -6.51 -3.84 7.75
CA ALA A 93 -7.41 -4.11 6.63
C ALA A 93 -6.95 -3.42 5.34
N GLY A 94 -6.64 -2.12 5.39
CA GLY A 94 -6.17 -1.39 4.22
C GLY A 94 -4.82 -1.89 3.69
N ALA A 95 -3.89 -2.25 4.57
CA ALA A 95 -2.62 -2.86 4.16
C ALA A 95 -2.85 -4.25 3.51
N ALA A 96 -3.76 -5.07 4.06
CA ALA A 96 -4.11 -6.35 3.47
C ALA A 96 -4.75 -6.19 2.08
N MET A 97 -5.65 -5.21 1.91
CA MET A 97 -6.28 -4.91 0.62
C MET A 97 -5.26 -4.53 -0.46
N ILE A 98 -4.27 -3.70 -0.13
CA ILE A 98 -3.22 -3.32 -1.10
C ILE A 98 -2.31 -4.52 -1.41
N ALA A 99 -1.88 -5.28 -0.39
CA ALA A 99 -1.05 -6.46 -0.61
C ALA A 99 -1.76 -7.53 -1.45
N GLU A 100 -3.04 -7.80 -1.17
CA GLU A 100 -3.85 -8.73 -1.96
C GLU A 100 -4.06 -8.23 -3.40
N GLY A 101 -4.26 -6.91 -3.57
CA GLY A 101 -4.36 -6.30 -4.89
C GLY A 101 -3.12 -6.57 -5.75
N VAL A 102 -1.92 -6.46 -5.16
CA VAL A 102 -0.67 -6.81 -5.85
C VAL A 102 -0.57 -8.30 -6.10
N ALA A 103 -0.86 -9.15 -5.11
CA ALA A 103 -0.80 -10.61 -5.24
C ALA A 103 -1.74 -11.12 -6.34
N SER A 104 -2.97 -10.62 -6.35
CA SER A 104 -3.99 -10.97 -7.34
C SER A 104 -3.64 -10.45 -8.74
N ALA A 105 -3.16 -9.21 -8.84
CA ALA A 105 -2.78 -8.60 -10.12
C ALA A 105 -1.63 -9.33 -10.83
N ILE A 106 -0.72 -9.98 -10.10
CA ILE A 106 0.39 -10.77 -10.69
C ILE A 106 -0.13 -11.99 -11.47
N VAL A 107 -1.26 -12.57 -11.06
CA VAL A 107 -1.73 -13.87 -11.57
C VAL A 107 -3.03 -13.81 -12.37
N ASN A 108 -3.72 -12.68 -12.36
CA ASN A 108 -4.96 -12.48 -13.08
C ASN A 108 -4.78 -11.51 -14.26
N ASP A 109 -5.54 -11.72 -15.30
CA ASP A 109 -5.67 -10.84 -16.49
C ASP A 109 -7.02 -10.10 -16.55
N ASP A 110 -7.86 -10.27 -15.51
CA ASP A 110 -9.15 -9.59 -15.33
C ASP A 110 -9.12 -8.73 -14.06
N PHE A 111 -9.25 -7.41 -14.25
CA PHE A 111 -9.21 -6.46 -13.12
C PHE A 111 -10.46 -6.53 -12.22
N GLU A 112 -11.58 -7.02 -12.70
CA GLU A 112 -12.76 -7.30 -11.85
C GLU A 112 -12.44 -8.42 -10.84
N GLN A 113 -11.66 -9.42 -11.24
CA GLN A 113 -11.18 -10.45 -10.31
C GLN A 113 -10.20 -9.85 -9.28
N VAL A 114 -9.27 -9.00 -9.71
CA VAL A 114 -8.36 -8.28 -8.80
C VAL A 114 -9.15 -7.46 -7.78
N LEU A 115 -10.16 -6.72 -8.23
CA LEU A 115 -11.04 -5.94 -7.35
C LEU A 115 -11.78 -6.85 -6.35
N SER A 116 -12.33 -7.96 -6.83
CA SER A 116 -13.02 -8.94 -5.98
C SER A 116 -12.11 -9.49 -4.88
N ASP A 117 -10.87 -9.81 -5.22
CA ASP A 117 -9.88 -10.33 -4.30
C ASP A 117 -9.48 -9.25 -3.27
N ILE A 118 -9.24 -8.00 -3.69
CA ILE A 118 -9.01 -6.85 -2.81
C ILE A 118 -10.11 -6.72 -1.74
N LEU A 119 -11.36 -6.78 -2.17
CA LEU A 119 -12.50 -6.60 -1.26
C LEU A 119 -12.65 -7.78 -0.30
N SER A 120 -12.25 -8.98 -0.69
CA SER A 120 -12.45 -10.22 0.06
C SER A 120 -11.61 -10.32 1.35
N VAL A 121 -10.50 -9.58 1.44
CA VAL A 121 -9.57 -9.67 2.58
C VAL A 121 -9.85 -8.65 3.68
N GLU A 122 -10.75 -7.69 3.43
CA GLU A 122 -11.01 -6.59 4.36
C GLU A 122 -11.42 -7.07 5.76
N GLU A 123 -12.43 -7.95 5.84
CA GLU A 123 -12.97 -8.42 7.13
C GLU A 123 -11.91 -9.11 7.97
N ALA A 124 -11.16 -10.04 7.37
CA ALA A 124 -10.09 -10.74 8.07
C ALA A 124 -8.93 -9.79 8.48
N GLY A 125 -8.73 -8.70 7.75
CA GLY A 125 -7.82 -7.62 8.14
C GLY A 125 -8.33 -6.86 9.37
N TYR A 126 -9.61 -6.49 9.40
CA TYR A 126 -10.22 -5.84 10.57
C TYR A 126 -10.13 -6.72 11.82
N GLU A 127 -10.41 -8.02 11.72
CA GLU A 127 -10.34 -8.96 12.85
C GLU A 127 -8.93 -9.08 13.46
N LYS A 128 -7.88 -8.71 12.74
CA LYS A 128 -6.49 -8.77 13.23
C LYS A 128 -6.09 -7.56 14.05
N GLY A 129 -6.66 -6.41 13.79
CA GLY A 129 -6.25 -5.14 14.38
C GLY A 129 -7.02 -4.79 15.65
N CYS A 130 -6.57 -3.72 16.31
CA CYS A 130 -7.29 -3.13 17.45
C CYS A 130 -8.45 -2.27 16.92
N GLU A 131 -9.63 -2.48 17.48
CA GLU A 131 -10.87 -1.84 17.06
C GLU A 131 -10.78 -0.30 17.06
N THR A 132 -11.25 0.30 15.98
CA THR A 132 -11.42 1.76 15.80
C THR A 132 -12.80 2.08 15.26
N PHE A 133 -13.25 3.33 15.42
CA PHE A 133 -14.52 3.80 14.86
C PHE A 133 -14.29 4.31 13.43
N SER A 134 -13.98 3.40 12.50
CA SER A 134 -13.68 3.75 11.12
C SER A 134 -14.75 3.22 10.15
N PRO A 135 -15.09 3.96 9.08
CA PRO A 135 -15.94 3.45 8.02
C PRO A 135 -15.25 2.29 7.30
N ARG A 136 -16.06 1.40 6.70
CA ARG A 136 -15.56 0.27 5.90
C ARG A 136 -14.87 0.75 4.64
N LEU A 137 -13.65 0.28 4.42
CA LEU A 137 -12.85 0.60 3.23
C LEU A 137 -13.47 0.02 1.97
N ALA A 138 -13.98 -1.22 2.02
CA ALA A 138 -14.62 -1.88 0.89
C ALA A 138 -15.83 -1.10 0.37
N GLU A 139 -16.66 -0.54 1.25
CA GLU A 139 -17.81 0.27 0.83
C GLU A 139 -17.37 1.57 0.13
N ARG A 140 -16.30 2.18 0.61
CA ARG A 140 -15.73 3.37 -0.04
C ARG A 140 -15.07 3.04 -1.37
N VAL A 141 -14.40 1.88 -1.49
CA VAL A 141 -13.89 1.37 -2.78
C VAL A 141 -15.01 1.15 -3.77
N LYS A 142 -16.13 0.53 -3.35
CA LYS A 142 -17.31 0.33 -4.22
C LYS A 142 -17.87 1.65 -4.75
N ILE A 143 -17.92 2.70 -3.91
CA ILE A 143 -18.32 4.06 -4.34
C ILE A 143 -17.33 4.59 -5.38
N GLY A 144 -16.02 4.48 -5.13
CA GLY A 144 -15.00 4.94 -6.07
C GLY A 144 -15.03 4.20 -7.42
N VAL A 145 -15.29 2.89 -7.41
CA VAL A 145 -15.49 2.07 -8.61
C VAL A 145 -16.76 2.49 -9.38
N GLN A 146 -17.83 2.83 -8.64
CA GLN A 146 -19.04 3.37 -9.28
C GLN A 146 -18.76 4.70 -9.97
N ILE A 147 -18.00 5.59 -9.32
CA ILE A 147 -17.55 6.85 -9.94
C ILE A 147 -16.68 6.57 -11.17
N ALA A 148 -15.78 5.58 -11.12
CA ALA A 148 -14.96 5.18 -12.27
C ALA A 148 -15.81 4.74 -13.48
N LYS A 149 -16.87 3.99 -13.23
CA LYS A 149 -17.81 3.55 -14.27
C LYS A 149 -18.67 4.71 -14.83
N GLU A 150 -19.08 5.63 -13.96
CA GLU A 150 -19.89 6.80 -14.34
C GLU A 150 -19.10 7.80 -15.22
N TYR A 151 -17.80 7.98 -14.93
CA TYR A 151 -16.92 8.93 -15.60
C TYR A 151 -15.87 8.23 -16.49
N ALA A 152 -16.19 7.08 -17.08
CA ALA A 152 -15.23 6.26 -17.83
C ALA A 152 -14.53 7.00 -18.98
N ASP A 153 -15.20 7.97 -19.60
CA ASP A 153 -14.69 8.76 -20.73
C ASP A 153 -14.26 10.19 -20.32
N ASP A 154 -14.22 10.51 -19.02
CA ASP A 154 -13.89 11.85 -18.51
C ASP A 154 -12.94 11.77 -17.30
N GLU A 155 -11.63 11.77 -17.59
CA GLU A 155 -10.58 11.63 -16.59
C GLU A 155 -10.55 12.79 -15.58
N ASP A 156 -10.79 14.00 -16.03
CA ASP A 156 -10.78 15.18 -15.16
C ASP A 156 -11.96 15.15 -14.19
N ALA A 157 -13.15 14.80 -14.69
CA ALA A 157 -14.32 14.63 -13.84
C ALA A 157 -14.17 13.46 -12.87
N PHE A 158 -13.61 12.33 -13.32
CA PHE A 158 -13.29 11.19 -12.45
C PHE A 158 -12.34 11.61 -11.33
N SER A 159 -11.18 12.18 -11.67
CA SER A 159 -10.17 12.63 -10.69
C SER A 159 -10.76 13.60 -9.68
N LYS A 160 -11.50 14.61 -10.16
CA LYS A 160 -12.20 15.57 -9.30
C LYS A 160 -13.22 14.88 -8.37
N LYS A 161 -13.98 13.92 -8.85
CA LYS A 161 -14.94 13.18 -8.02
C LYS A 161 -14.29 12.29 -6.99
N ILE A 162 -13.17 11.64 -7.32
CA ILE A 162 -12.39 10.90 -6.33
C ILE A 162 -11.91 11.85 -5.23
N TYR A 163 -11.34 12.98 -5.57
CA TYR A 163 -10.90 13.97 -4.60
C TYR A 163 -12.04 14.48 -3.70
N ASP A 164 -13.18 14.87 -4.30
CA ASP A 164 -14.29 15.49 -3.58
C ASP A 164 -15.10 14.50 -2.73
N VAL A 165 -15.23 13.23 -3.14
CA VAL A 165 -16.15 12.25 -2.53
C VAL A 165 -15.41 11.20 -1.69
N ILE A 166 -14.32 10.65 -2.23
CA ILE A 166 -13.52 9.65 -1.53
C ILE A 166 -12.51 10.34 -0.61
N GLY A 167 -11.93 11.44 -1.06
CA GLY A 167 -10.84 12.13 -0.41
C GLY A 167 -9.48 11.63 -0.89
N ALA A 168 -8.46 12.45 -0.61
CA ALA A 168 -7.07 12.18 -1.01
C ALA A 168 -6.07 12.53 0.12
N GLY A 169 -6.50 12.44 1.36
CA GLY A 169 -5.64 12.74 2.51
C GLY A 169 -4.82 11.55 2.99
N VAL A 170 -3.98 11.81 4.00
CA VAL A 170 -3.13 10.78 4.66
C VAL A 170 -3.92 9.75 5.46
N GLY A 171 -5.21 9.97 5.67
CA GLY A 171 -6.10 9.03 6.34
C GLY A 171 -6.33 7.78 5.49
N ILE A 172 -6.16 6.61 6.09
CA ILE A 172 -6.28 5.34 5.36
C ILE A 172 -7.67 5.14 4.75
N ILE A 173 -8.71 5.70 5.39
CA ILE A 173 -10.10 5.66 4.92
C ILE A 173 -10.33 6.46 3.63
N GLU A 174 -9.40 7.31 3.24
CA GLU A 174 -9.40 8.06 1.99
C GLU A 174 -8.40 7.44 1.01
N SER A 175 -7.13 7.34 1.40
CA SER A 175 -6.03 6.99 0.53
C SER A 175 -6.12 5.59 -0.07
N VAL A 176 -6.53 4.57 0.69
CA VAL A 176 -6.68 3.19 0.17
C VAL A 176 -7.84 3.11 -0.81
N PRO A 177 -9.07 3.59 -0.49
CA PRO A 177 -10.15 3.63 -1.48
C PRO A 177 -9.81 4.45 -2.72
N ALA A 178 -9.15 5.60 -2.59
CA ALA A 178 -8.73 6.40 -3.74
C ALA A 178 -7.73 5.64 -4.62
N ALA A 179 -6.70 5.02 -4.02
CA ALA A 179 -5.70 4.25 -4.74
C ALA A 179 -6.31 3.08 -5.52
N VAL A 180 -7.17 2.28 -4.88
CA VAL A 180 -7.85 1.15 -5.54
C VAL A 180 -8.76 1.63 -6.66
N SER A 181 -9.49 2.73 -6.45
CA SER A 181 -10.39 3.30 -7.47
C SER A 181 -9.64 3.83 -8.69
N ILE A 182 -8.50 4.49 -8.48
CA ILE A 182 -7.65 4.99 -9.56
C ILE A 182 -6.99 3.83 -10.30
N ALA A 183 -6.51 2.81 -9.59
CA ALA A 183 -5.96 1.60 -10.21
C ALA A 183 -7.03 0.90 -11.08
N TYR A 184 -8.25 0.77 -10.58
CA TYR A 184 -9.37 0.21 -11.32
C TYR A 184 -9.71 1.03 -12.58
N TYR A 185 -9.70 2.36 -12.49
CA TYR A 185 -9.99 3.24 -13.60
C TYR A 185 -8.92 3.20 -14.70
N THR A 186 -7.64 3.15 -14.29
CA THR A 186 -6.53 3.30 -15.24
C THR A 186 -6.02 1.98 -15.80
N GLN A 187 -5.91 0.95 -14.96
CA GLN A 187 -5.31 -0.37 -15.28
C GLN A 187 -3.96 -0.28 -16.02
N ASP A 188 -3.30 0.86 -15.95
CA ASP A 188 -2.04 1.20 -16.59
C ASP A 188 -1.16 1.99 -15.61
N PRO A 189 0.05 1.52 -15.28
CA PRO A 189 0.91 2.18 -14.29
C PRO A 189 1.35 3.58 -14.72
N ASN A 190 1.52 3.84 -16.01
CA ASN A 190 1.99 5.14 -16.50
C ASN A 190 0.89 6.20 -16.35
N LYS A 191 -0.33 5.85 -16.81
CA LYS A 191 -1.50 6.70 -16.66
C LYS A 191 -1.86 6.90 -15.18
N CYS A 192 -1.80 5.81 -14.39
CA CYS A 192 -2.05 5.82 -12.97
C CYS A 192 -1.10 6.77 -12.22
N CYS A 193 0.20 6.70 -12.51
CA CYS A 193 1.21 7.56 -11.91
C CYS A 193 0.90 9.05 -12.16
N LEU A 194 0.61 9.42 -13.40
CA LEU A 194 0.29 10.81 -13.76
C LEU A 194 -1.01 11.28 -13.11
N MET A 195 -2.04 10.45 -13.11
CA MET A 195 -3.32 10.78 -12.47
C MET A 195 -3.15 11.01 -10.96
N CYS A 196 -2.43 10.12 -10.27
CA CYS A 196 -2.16 10.27 -8.85
C CYS A 196 -1.32 11.54 -8.56
N ALA A 197 -0.29 11.83 -9.36
CA ALA A 197 0.53 13.03 -9.20
C ALA A 197 -0.26 14.35 -9.33
N ASN A 198 -1.34 14.34 -10.11
CA ASN A 198 -2.21 15.49 -10.33
C ASN A 198 -3.47 15.50 -9.43
N LEU A 199 -3.69 14.47 -8.61
CA LEU A 199 -4.90 14.34 -7.80
C LEU A 199 -5.02 15.44 -6.75
N GLY A 200 -3.89 15.83 -6.13
CA GLY A 200 -3.86 16.65 -4.92
C GLY A 200 -3.88 15.81 -3.64
N GLY A 201 -3.58 16.44 -2.51
CA GLY A 201 -3.50 15.74 -1.22
C GLY A 201 -2.24 14.88 -1.08
N ASP A 202 -2.39 13.63 -0.65
CA ASP A 202 -1.31 12.64 -0.38
C ASP A 202 -0.95 11.86 -1.65
N THR A 203 -0.51 12.58 -2.67
CA THR A 203 -0.32 12.09 -4.06
C THR A 203 0.73 11.01 -4.18
N ASP A 204 1.82 11.11 -3.44
CA ASP A 204 2.93 10.16 -3.42
C ASP A 204 2.50 8.80 -2.84
N THR A 205 1.79 8.81 -1.71
CA THR A 205 1.31 7.59 -1.05
C THR A 205 0.21 6.90 -1.85
N ILE A 206 -0.79 7.67 -2.33
CA ILE A 206 -1.86 7.13 -3.19
C ILE A 206 -1.25 6.57 -4.48
N GLY A 207 -0.31 7.31 -5.07
CA GLY A 207 0.43 6.88 -6.25
C GLY A 207 1.22 5.59 -6.03
N ALA A 208 1.95 5.48 -4.92
CA ALA A 208 2.70 4.28 -4.59
C ALA A 208 1.82 3.03 -4.51
N MET A 209 0.65 3.12 -3.87
CA MET A 209 -0.30 2.01 -3.77
C MET A 209 -0.96 1.66 -5.11
N ALA A 210 -1.48 2.66 -5.80
CA ALA A 210 -2.21 2.46 -7.06
C ALA A 210 -1.32 1.95 -8.19
N THR A 211 -0.13 2.56 -8.36
CA THR A 211 0.81 2.14 -9.41
C THR A 211 1.42 0.78 -9.16
N ALA A 212 1.57 0.37 -7.88
CA ALA A 212 2.02 -0.99 -7.56
C ALA A 212 1.01 -2.05 -8.05
N ILE A 213 -0.29 -1.83 -7.85
CA ILE A 213 -1.34 -2.75 -8.35
C ILE A 213 -1.36 -2.75 -9.88
N CYS A 214 -1.34 -1.58 -10.53
CA CYS A 214 -1.32 -1.50 -12.00
C CYS A 214 -0.06 -2.10 -12.60
N GLY A 215 1.11 -1.86 -12.00
CA GLY A 215 2.39 -2.41 -12.44
C GLY A 215 2.44 -3.93 -12.32
N ALA A 216 1.89 -4.48 -11.23
CA ALA A 216 1.73 -5.91 -11.03
C ALA A 216 0.79 -6.53 -12.09
N PHE A 217 -0.28 -5.81 -12.47
CA PHE A 217 -1.26 -6.27 -13.44
C PHE A 217 -0.72 -6.35 -14.87
N VAL A 218 0.05 -5.35 -15.32
CA VAL A 218 0.53 -5.31 -16.71
C VAL A 218 1.96 -5.81 -16.89
N GLY A 219 2.75 -5.89 -15.81
CA GLY A 219 4.14 -6.31 -15.83
C GLY A 219 5.13 -5.19 -16.18
N TYR A 220 6.40 -5.39 -15.80
CA TYR A 220 7.49 -4.42 -15.91
C TYR A 220 7.69 -3.89 -17.34
N SER A 221 7.54 -4.74 -18.36
CA SER A 221 7.74 -4.36 -19.77
C SER A 221 6.78 -3.29 -20.30
N LYS A 222 5.70 -3.00 -19.56
CA LYS A 222 4.71 -1.98 -19.91
C LYS A 222 4.95 -0.63 -19.21
N ILE A 223 5.88 -0.58 -18.27
CA ILE A 223 6.26 0.67 -17.60
C ILE A 223 7.08 1.52 -18.56
N ASN A 224 6.78 2.82 -18.66
CA ASN A 224 7.54 3.73 -19.50
C ASN A 224 9.02 3.74 -19.08
N PRO A 225 9.96 3.39 -19.97
CA PRO A 225 11.38 3.32 -19.64
C PRO A 225 11.97 4.66 -19.18
N GLU A 226 11.41 5.80 -19.60
CA GLU A 226 11.83 7.11 -19.11
C GLU A 226 11.56 7.28 -17.61
N TYR A 227 10.45 6.73 -17.10
CA TYR A 227 10.13 6.79 -15.66
C TYR A 227 11.05 5.90 -14.83
N THR A 228 11.35 4.70 -15.32
CA THR A 228 12.27 3.79 -14.64
C THR A 228 13.71 4.32 -14.66
N GLU A 229 14.14 4.96 -15.75
CA GLU A 229 15.43 5.61 -15.83
C GLU A 229 15.53 6.82 -14.91
N LEU A 230 14.49 7.67 -14.89
CA LEU A 230 14.43 8.81 -13.97
C LEU A 230 14.51 8.35 -12.50
N LEU A 231 13.79 7.27 -12.16
CA LEU A 231 13.82 6.69 -10.82
C LEU A 231 15.24 6.25 -10.44
N ARG A 232 15.96 5.57 -11.32
CA ARG A 232 17.36 5.15 -11.11
C ARG A 232 18.31 6.33 -10.95
N VAL A 233 18.19 7.33 -11.81
CA VAL A 233 19.04 8.54 -11.77
C VAL A 233 18.81 9.33 -10.47
N GLN A 234 17.58 9.42 -10.00
CA GLN A 234 17.25 10.15 -8.78
C GLN A 234 17.56 9.35 -7.49
N ASN A 235 17.78 8.05 -7.60
CA ASN A 235 18.08 7.16 -6.47
C ASN A 235 19.34 6.32 -6.74
N PRO A 236 20.51 6.96 -6.94
CA PRO A 236 21.73 6.27 -7.38
C PRO A 236 22.28 5.29 -6.33
N GLU A 237 21.87 5.43 -5.07
CA GLU A 237 22.28 4.56 -3.97
C GLU A 237 21.36 3.35 -3.78
N THR A 238 20.27 3.27 -4.58
CA THR A 238 19.30 2.19 -4.47
C THR A 238 19.62 1.09 -5.47
N ASP A 239 19.94 -0.10 -4.99
CA ASP A 239 20.10 -1.29 -5.82
C ASP A 239 18.73 -1.97 -6.03
N PHE A 240 18.05 -1.60 -7.12
CA PHE A 240 16.75 -2.17 -7.47
C PHE A 240 16.84 -3.66 -7.81
N GLU A 241 17.97 -4.13 -8.35
CA GLU A 241 18.18 -5.55 -8.66
C GLU A 241 18.30 -6.39 -7.36
N GLU A 242 18.96 -5.84 -6.34
CA GLU A 242 18.99 -6.46 -5.01
C GLU A 242 17.57 -6.65 -4.44
N TYR A 243 16.70 -5.64 -4.58
CA TYR A 243 15.31 -5.75 -4.10
C TYR A 243 14.52 -6.83 -4.85
N ILE A 244 14.69 -6.93 -6.17
CA ILE A 244 14.07 -7.99 -6.97
C ILE A 244 14.54 -9.36 -6.48
N ASN A 245 15.86 -9.55 -6.32
CA ASN A 245 16.44 -10.80 -5.85
C ASN A 245 15.95 -11.19 -4.44
N ILE A 246 15.77 -10.21 -3.55
CA ILE A 246 15.19 -10.43 -2.20
C ILE A 246 13.75 -10.94 -2.30
N LEU A 247 12.93 -10.34 -3.18
CA LEU A 247 11.54 -10.75 -3.36
C LEU A 247 11.45 -12.16 -3.98
N GLU A 248 12.24 -12.47 -5.00
CA GLU A 248 12.29 -13.79 -5.62
C GLU A 248 12.68 -14.87 -4.59
N LYS A 249 13.75 -14.63 -3.84
CA LYS A 249 14.15 -15.53 -2.76
C LYS A 249 13.10 -15.67 -1.67
N GLY A 250 12.38 -14.59 -1.35
CA GLY A 250 11.26 -14.59 -0.41
C GLY A 250 10.14 -15.51 -0.87
N ARG A 251 9.76 -15.44 -2.15
CA ARG A 251 8.75 -16.33 -2.77
C ARG A 251 9.14 -17.79 -2.68
N GLU A 252 10.39 -18.11 -3.02
CA GLU A 252 10.91 -19.49 -2.94
C GLU A 252 10.81 -20.05 -1.50
N LEU A 253 11.22 -19.25 -0.50
CA LEU A 253 11.20 -19.64 0.90
C LEU A 253 9.78 -19.83 1.47
N LEU A 254 8.80 -19.13 0.93
CA LEU A 254 7.39 -19.23 1.33
C LEU A 254 6.62 -20.31 0.55
N GLY A 255 7.28 -20.98 -0.38
CA GLY A 255 6.66 -22.02 -1.20
C GLY A 255 5.73 -21.50 -2.29
N CYS A 256 5.81 -20.20 -2.59
CA CYS A 256 5.07 -19.57 -3.68
C CYS A 256 5.86 -19.80 -4.98
N GLY A 257 5.86 -21.03 -5.49
CA GLY A 257 6.44 -21.36 -6.78
C GLY A 257 5.85 -20.53 -7.91
N ARG A 258 6.60 -20.47 -9.06
CA ARG A 258 6.21 -19.76 -10.29
C ARG A 258 4.84 -20.15 -10.76
#